data_7738b1615d128e0642a246c83eaed44d
#
_entry.id   7738b1615d128e0642a246c83eaed44d
#
_cell.length_a   1.000
_cell.length_b   1.000
_cell.length_c   1.000
_cell.angle_alpha   90.00
_cell.angle_beta   90.00
_cell.angle_gamma   90.00
#
_symmetry.space_group_name_H-M   'P 1'
#
loop_
_entity.id
_entity.type
_entity.pdbx_description
1 polymer ?
#
loop_
_entity_poly.entity_id
_entity_poly.type
_entity_poly.pdbx_seq_one_letter_code
_entity_poly.pdbx_strand_id
1 'polypeptide(L)'
;MRCQTLSKNDGHTWYAFGQDPGKHDKIIDTNQIVLNSGGETVLLDPGGMEVFPAFLTALSEKVSIDSIKHIFLSHQDPDICSSLLLWRQVCPKEVNIYVPWMWQDFVAHFDVDAKTIPVPDEGMTINLANGRSLEMIPAHYLHSPGN
;
A
#
# COMPACT_ATOMS: atom_id res chain seq x y z
N MET A 1 15.55 -4.48 4.77
CA MET A 1 14.19 -5.04 4.94
C MET A 1 14.12 -6.42 4.30
N ARG A 2 13.43 -7.38 4.92
CA ARG A 2 13.24 -8.73 4.36
C ARG A 2 12.06 -8.75 3.41
N CYS A 3 12.18 -9.57 2.34
CA CYS A 3 11.09 -9.80 1.38
C CYS A 3 10.81 -11.30 1.30
N GLN A 4 9.55 -11.69 1.41
CA GLN A 4 9.07 -13.06 1.24
C GLN A 4 8.06 -13.12 0.10
N THR A 5 8.20 -14.08 -0.81
CA THR A 5 7.15 -14.40 -1.77
C THR A 5 6.10 -15.27 -1.08
N LEU A 6 4.88 -14.74 -0.96
CA LEU A 6 3.75 -15.45 -0.33
C LEU A 6 3.10 -16.42 -1.30
N SER A 7 2.92 -15.99 -2.55
CA SER A 7 2.31 -16.78 -3.61
C SER A 7 2.82 -16.32 -4.97
N LYS A 8 2.97 -17.24 -5.90
CA LYS A 8 3.30 -16.96 -7.30
C LYS A 8 2.52 -17.91 -8.19
N ASN A 9 1.63 -17.35 -9.00
CA ASN A 9 0.79 -18.08 -9.95
C ASN A 9 0.77 -17.32 -11.28
N ASP A 10 0.17 -17.91 -12.31
CA ASP A 10 0.08 -17.39 -13.68
C ASP A 10 -0.11 -15.87 -13.77
N GLY A 11 0.98 -15.15 -13.93
CA GLY A 11 0.99 -13.70 -14.15
C GLY A 11 0.75 -12.83 -12.92
N HIS A 12 0.71 -13.40 -11.70
CA HIS A 12 0.67 -12.59 -10.48
C HIS A 12 1.55 -13.17 -9.35
N THR A 13 2.07 -12.26 -8.53
CA THR A 13 2.93 -12.60 -7.40
C THR A 13 2.57 -11.72 -6.20
N TRP A 14 2.39 -12.35 -5.05
CA TRP A 14 2.23 -11.68 -3.77
C TRP A 14 3.55 -11.69 -2.99
N TYR A 15 3.93 -10.52 -2.49
CA TYR A 15 5.10 -10.35 -1.64
C TYR A 15 4.67 -9.78 -0.28
N ALA A 16 5.39 -10.19 0.77
CA ALA A 16 5.39 -9.50 2.06
C ALA A 16 6.78 -8.93 2.32
N PHE A 17 6.81 -7.68 2.73
CA PHE A 17 8.01 -6.99 3.18
C PHE A 17 7.85 -6.66 4.65
N GLY A 18 8.91 -6.72 5.40
CA GLY A 18 8.90 -6.43 6.83
C GLY A 18 10.27 -6.67 7.45
N GLN A 19 10.33 -6.59 8.78
CA GLN A 19 11.53 -6.85 9.56
C GLN A 19 12.75 -6.05 9.04
N ASP A 20 12.67 -4.72 9.10
CA ASP A 20 13.82 -3.88 8.79
C ASP A 20 14.80 -3.87 9.96
N PRO A 21 15.98 -4.55 9.85
CA PRO A 21 16.95 -4.59 10.92
C PRO A 21 17.64 -3.23 11.17
N GLY A 22 17.50 -2.29 10.24
CA GLY A 22 18.08 -0.95 10.34
C GLY A 22 17.16 0.08 10.99
N LYS A 23 15.88 -0.28 11.28
CA LYS A 23 14.97 0.66 11.91
C LYS A 23 15.32 0.91 13.39
N HIS A 24 14.94 2.08 13.89
CA HIS A 24 15.08 2.40 15.30
C HIS A 24 14.11 1.55 16.16
N ASP A 25 14.55 1.06 17.30
CA ASP A 25 13.78 0.14 18.21
C ASP A 25 12.42 0.67 18.65
N LYS A 26 12.24 2.00 18.68
CA LYS A 26 10.96 2.65 19.04
C LYS A 26 9.97 2.71 17.89
N ILE A 27 10.40 2.37 16.66
CA ILE A 27 9.53 2.37 15.49
C ILE A 27 8.79 1.03 15.42
N ILE A 28 7.49 1.09 15.24
CA ILE A 28 6.64 -0.09 15.04
C ILE A 28 7.05 -0.79 13.75
N ASP A 29 7.21 -2.10 13.81
CA ASP A 29 7.51 -2.92 12.64
C ASP A 29 6.19 -3.33 11.98
N THR A 30 5.95 -2.82 10.78
CA THR A 30 4.75 -3.12 10.00
C THR A 30 5.09 -4.02 8.82
N ASN A 31 4.10 -4.75 8.32
CA ASN A 31 4.24 -5.55 7.12
C ASN A 31 3.61 -4.83 5.93
N GLN A 32 4.38 -4.65 4.88
CA GLN A 32 3.89 -4.11 3.61
C GLN A 32 3.60 -5.26 2.66
N ILE A 33 2.37 -5.32 2.17
CA ILE A 33 1.96 -6.35 1.22
C ILE A 33 1.93 -5.76 -0.18
N VAL A 34 2.43 -6.51 -1.14
CA VAL A 34 2.51 -6.08 -2.54
C VAL A 34 1.95 -7.16 -3.44
N LEU A 35 1.04 -6.78 -4.31
CA LEU A 35 0.60 -7.58 -5.44
C LEU A 35 1.21 -7.04 -6.73
N ASN A 36 1.93 -7.87 -7.47
CA ASN A 36 2.26 -7.61 -8.86
C ASN A 36 1.44 -8.53 -9.75
N SER A 37 0.64 -7.96 -10.66
CA SER A 37 -0.29 -8.70 -11.50
C SER A 37 -0.33 -8.11 -12.91
N GLY A 38 0.07 -8.90 -13.92
CA GLY A 38 0.03 -8.48 -15.31
C GLY A 38 0.86 -7.24 -15.64
N GLY A 39 1.91 -6.97 -14.86
CA GLY A 39 2.75 -5.77 -15.02
C GLY A 39 2.26 -4.55 -14.25
N GLU A 40 1.15 -4.64 -13.54
CA GLU A 40 0.69 -3.64 -12.58
C GLU A 40 1.04 -4.04 -11.16
N THR A 41 1.38 -3.05 -10.32
CA THR A 41 1.71 -3.26 -8.92
C THR A 41 0.72 -2.51 -8.03
N VAL A 42 0.24 -3.21 -7.00
CA VAL A 42 -0.61 -2.67 -5.93
C VAL A 42 0.20 -2.71 -4.63
N LEU A 43 0.33 -1.59 -3.96
CA LEU A 43 0.87 -1.51 -2.60
C LEU A 43 -0.29 -1.53 -1.60
N LEU A 44 -0.21 -2.41 -0.62
CA LEU A 44 -1.16 -2.48 0.49
C LEU A 44 -0.41 -2.08 1.77
N ASP A 45 -0.87 -1.00 2.39
CA ASP A 45 -0.25 -0.41 3.59
C ASP A 45 1.26 -0.17 3.42
N PRO A 46 1.65 0.84 2.64
CA PRO A 46 3.05 1.05 2.27
C PRO A 46 3.98 1.46 3.43
N GLY A 47 3.42 1.60 4.63
CA GLY A 47 4.18 1.86 5.84
C GLY A 47 4.43 3.33 6.14
N GLY A 48 5.06 3.58 7.27
CA GLY A 48 5.44 4.90 7.71
C GLY A 48 6.66 5.48 6.98
N MET A 49 6.89 6.77 7.20
CA MET A 49 8.02 7.51 6.60
C MET A 49 9.38 6.87 6.94
N GLU A 50 9.52 6.31 8.12
CA GLU A 50 10.75 5.71 8.64
C GLU A 50 11.14 4.42 7.93
N VAL A 51 10.17 3.64 7.42
CA VAL A 51 10.44 2.40 6.68
C VAL A 51 10.53 2.60 5.17
N PHE A 52 10.11 3.77 4.67
CA PHE A 52 10.06 4.07 3.24
C PHE A 52 11.40 3.82 2.49
N PRO A 53 12.57 4.28 2.94
CA PRO A 53 13.80 4.07 2.19
C PRO A 53 14.19 2.60 2.05
N ALA A 54 14.02 1.82 3.15
CA ALA A 54 14.32 0.40 3.17
C ALA A 54 13.31 -0.39 2.33
N PHE A 55 12.02 -0.01 2.39
CA PHE A 55 10.98 -0.63 1.58
C PHE A 55 11.14 -0.31 0.11
N LEU A 56 11.36 0.94 -0.28
CA LEU A 56 11.59 1.35 -1.67
C LEU A 56 12.77 0.58 -2.29
N THR A 57 13.88 0.46 -1.56
CA THR A 57 15.06 -0.29 -2.01
C THR A 57 14.73 -1.76 -2.24
N ALA A 58 14.11 -2.43 -1.24
CA ALA A 58 13.78 -3.85 -1.35
C ALA A 58 12.71 -4.12 -2.42
N LEU A 59 11.74 -3.21 -2.58
CA LEU A 59 10.68 -3.30 -3.59
C LEU A 59 11.23 -3.19 -5.00
N SER A 60 12.15 -2.25 -5.25
CA SER A 60 12.75 -2.02 -6.58
C SER A 60 13.54 -3.22 -7.11
N GLU A 61 13.96 -4.14 -6.24
CA GLU A 61 14.56 -5.41 -6.63
C GLU A 61 13.53 -6.44 -7.16
N LYS A 62 12.25 -6.23 -6.91
CA LYS A 62 11.16 -7.17 -7.25
C LYS A 62 10.27 -6.67 -8.37
N VAL A 63 9.97 -5.38 -8.40
CA VAL A 63 9.08 -4.75 -9.38
C VAL A 63 9.63 -3.40 -9.83
N SER A 64 9.23 -2.94 -11.02
CA SER A 64 9.50 -1.56 -11.45
C SER A 64 8.62 -0.60 -10.64
N ILE A 65 9.18 0.50 -10.15
CA ILE A 65 8.42 1.55 -9.46
C ILE A 65 7.39 2.17 -10.41
N ASP A 66 7.69 2.27 -11.70
CA ASP A 66 6.75 2.76 -12.73
C ASP A 66 5.52 1.84 -12.93
N SER A 67 5.60 0.60 -12.47
CA SER A 67 4.46 -0.33 -12.51
C SER A 67 3.45 -0.12 -11.38
N ILE A 68 3.76 0.70 -10.38
CA ILE A 68 2.84 0.98 -9.27
C ILE A 68 1.68 1.83 -9.78
N LYS A 69 0.48 1.24 -9.79
CA LYS A 69 -0.75 1.89 -10.26
C LYS A 69 -1.75 2.11 -9.14
N HIS A 70 -1.60 1.41 -8.02
CA HIS A 70 -2.54 1.42 -6.93
C HIS A 70 -1.83 1.42 -5.58
N ILE A 71 -2.26 2.27 -4.68
CA ILE A 71 -1.86 2.30 -3.26
C ILE A 71 -3.14 2.20 -2.44
N PHE A 72 -3.21 1.27 -1.51
CA PHE A 72 -4.29 1.14 -0.56
C PHE A 72 -3.77 1.42 0.85
N LEU A 73 -4.49 2.25 1.59
CA LEU A 73 -4.25 2.57 2.98
C LEU A 73 -5.43 2.03 3.79
N SER A 74 -5.19 1.04 4.64
CA SER A 74 -6.26 0.37 5.39
C SER A 74 -6.87 1.27 6.46
N HIS A 75 -6.08 2.15 7.06
CA HIS A 75 -6.52 3.10 8.09
C HIS A 75 -5.54 4.27 8.22
N GLN A 76 -5.81 5.17 9.16
CA GLN A 76 -5.17 6.49 9.26
C GLN A 76 -3.86 6.53 10.07
N ASP A 77 -3.40 5.44 10.64
CA ASP A 77 -2.26 5.47 11.54
C ASP A 77 -0.96 5.90 10.83
N PRO A 78 -0.09 6.67 11.50
CA PRO A 78 1.13 7.20 10.87
C PRO A 78 2.09 6.12 10.35
N ASP A 79 2.14 4.96 11.00
CA ASP A 79 2.94 3.81 10.58
C ASP A 79 2.39 3.12 9.30
N ILE A 80 1.20 3.50 8.86
CA ILE A 80 0.57 3.07 7.60
C ILE A 80 0.62 4.19 6.54
N CYS A 81 0.34 5.44 6.92
CA CYS A 81 0.05 6.52 5.98
C CYS A 81 1.17 7.56 5.82
N SER A 82 2.09 7.71 6.78
CA SER A 82 3.00 8.88 6.79
C SER A 82 4.00 8.90 5.64
N SER A 83 4.22 7.81 4.92
CA SER A 83 5.04 7.78 3.71
C SER A 83 4.28 8.16 2.42
N LEU A 84 2.99 8.46 2.47
CA LEU A 84 2.15 8.69 1.29
C LEU A 84 2.72 9.75 0.35
N LEU A 85 3.14 10.90 0.88
CA LEU A 85 3.76 11.97 0.08
C LEU A 85 5.01 11.47 -0.65
N LEU A 86 5.84 10.67 -0.02
CA LEU A 86 7.06 10.12 -0.62
C LEU A 86 6.73 9.13 -1.74
N TRP A 87 5.76 8.26 -1.53
CA TRP A 87 5.27 7.35 -2.57
C TRP A 87 4.73 8.11 -3.77
N ARG A 88 3.92 9.15 -3.56
CA ARG A 88 3.37 9.97 -4.63
C ARG A 88 4.45 10.71 -5.45
N GLN A 89 5.60 11.00 -4.84
CA GLN A 89 6.74 11.63 -5.55
C GLN A 89 7.51 10.66 -6.44
N VAL A 90 7.56 9.37 -6.10
CA VAL A 90 8.32 8.36 -6.85
C VAL A 90 7.45 7.52 -7.79
N CYS A 91 6.16 7.40 -7.52
CA CYS A 91 5.21 6.67 -8.37
C CYS A 91 4.79 7.49 -9.60
N PRO A 92 4.23 6.85 -10.64
CA PRO A 92 3.58 7.55 -11.74
C PRO A 92 2.52 8.55 -11.26
N LYS A 93 2.34 9.67 -12.00
CA LYS A 93 1.40 10.73 -11.64
C LYS A 93 -0.06 10.26 -11.54
N GLU A 94 -0.40 9.19 -12.27
CA GLU A 94 -1.74 8.60 -12.34
C GLU A 94 -1.95 7.48 -11.32
N VAL A 95 -1.11 7.40 -10.26
CA VAL A 95 -1.32 6.40 -9.20
C VAL A 95 -2.66 6.65 -8.49
N ASN A 96 -3.47 5.59 -8.38
CA ASN A 96 -4.72 5.61 -7.63
C ASN A 96 -4.46 5.31 -6.15
N ILE A 97 -4.99 6.14 -5.27
CA ILE A 97 -4.83 6.01 -3.82
C ILE A 97 -6.20 5.73 -3.21
N TYR A 98 -6.37 4.55 -2.63
CA TYR A 98 -7.61 4.11 -2.01
C TYR A 98 -7.49 4.19 -0.49
N VAL A 99 -8.55 4.64 0.14
CA VAL A 99 -8.63 4.74 1.60
C VAL A 99 -10.09 4.55 2.03
N PRO A 100 -10.41 3.85 3.13
CA PRO A 100 -11.76 3.80 3.64
C PRO A 100 -12.33 5.21 3.80
N TRP A 101 -13.57 5.43 3.39
CA TRP A 101 -14.19 6.77 3.26
C TRP A 101 -14.06 7.61 4.54
N MET A 102 -14.16 6.98 5.70
CA MET A 102 -14.11 7.65 7.00
C MET A 102 -12.71 8.20 7.38
N TRP A 103 -11.64 7.72 6.72
CA TRP A 103 -10.26 8.13 7.03
C TRP A 103 -9.69 9.16 6.06
N GLN A 104 -10.44 9.58 5.03
CA GLN A 104 -9.94 10.50 4.00
C GLN A 104 -9.39 11.81 4.58
N ASP A 105 -10.13 12.42 5.50
CA ASP A 105 -9.73 13.71 6.10
C ASP A 105 -8.47 13.56 6.98
N PHE A 106 -8.27 12.40 7.59
CA PHE A 106 -7.07 12.12 8.38
C PHE A 106 -5.86 11.88 7.46
N VAL A 107 -6.01 11.14 6.39
CA VAL A 107 -4.95 10.87 5.41
C VAL A 107 -4.46 12.16 4.74
N ALA A 108 -5.33 13.15 4.56
CA ALA A 108 -4.97 14.46 4.03
C ALA A 108 -3.91 15.20 4.88
N HIS A 109 -3.75 14.86 6.15
CA HIS A 109 -2.67 15.42 6.98
C HIS A 109 -1.27 14.92 6.58
N PHE A 110 -1.17 13.79 5.90
CA PHE A 110 0.11 13.26 5.41
C PHE A 110 0.43 13.72 3.99
N ASP A 111 -0.59 14.03 3.19
CA ASP A 111 -0.43 14.62 1.86
C ASP A 111 -1.72 15.33 1.44
N VAL A 112 -1.74 16.65 1.61
CA VAL A 112 -2.91 17.49 1.32
C VAL A 112 -3.30 17.52 -0.16
N ASP A 113 -2.35 17.25 -1.05
CA ASP A 113 -2.58 17.22 -2.51
C ASP A 113 -2.94 15.82 -3.02
N ALA A 114 -2.94 14.80 -2.16
CA ALA A 114 -3.32 13.45 -2.54
C ALA A 114 -4.81 13.40 -2.92
N LYS A 115 -5.08 12.96 -4.14
CA LYS A 115 -6.45 12.66 -4.58
C LYS A 115 -6.78 11.23 -4.21
N THR A 116 -7.50 11.06 -3.11
CA THR A 116 -7.90 9.75 -2.62
C THR A 116 -9.24 9.30 -3.22
N ILE A 117 -9.37 8.00 -3.42
CA ILE A 117 -10.60 7.32 -3.85
C ILE A 117 -11.20 6.68 -2.60
N PRO A 118 -12.40 7.10 -2.16
CA PRO A 118 -13.02 6.53 -0.98
C PRO A 118 -13.46 5.08 -1.23
N VAL A 119 -13.08 4.18 -0.33
CA VAL A 119 -13.61 2.82 -0.29
C VAL A 119 -14.84 2.84 0.60
N PRO A 120 -16.04 2.51 0.09
CA PRO A 120 -17.27 2.52 0.86
C PRO A 120 -17.38 1.30 1.80
N ASP A 121 -18.33 1.35 2.72
CA ASP A 121 -18.57 0.27 3.70
C ASP A 121 -19.02 -1.07 3.06
N GLU A 122 -19.50 -1.03 1.83
CA GLU A 122 -19.85 -2.21 1.04
C GLU A 122 -18.66 -2.87 0.37
N GLY A 123 -17.49 -2.24 0.46
CA GLY A 123 -16.30 -2.67 -0.25
C GLY A 123 -16.22 -2.15 -1.68
N MET A 124 -15.14 -2.50 -2.37
CA MET A 124 -14.87 -2.02 -3.72
C MET A 124 -14.05 -3.05 -4.50
N THR A 125 -14.24 -3.10 -5.81
CA THR A 125 -13.43 -3.92 -6.71
C THR A 125 -12.54 -3.04 -7.58
N ILE A 126 -11.24 -3.36 -7.62
CA ILE A 126 -10.28 -2.77 -8.54
C ILE A 126 -10.04 -3.76 -9.68
N ASN A 127 -10.24 -3.31 -10.93
CA ASN A 127 -9.90 -4.09 -12.10
C ASN A 127 -8.43 -3.86 -12.47
N LEU A 128 -7.68 -4.93 -12.69
CA LEU A 128 -6.28 -4.93 -13.09
C LEU A 128 -6.14 -5.16 -14.59
N ALA A 129 -5.03 -4.71 -15.19
CA ALA A 129 -4.81 -4.73 -16.64
C ALA A 129 -4.90 -6.12 -17.31
N ASN A 130 -4.62 -7.18 -16.58
CA ASN A 130 -4.66 -8.56 -17.07
C ASN A 130 -6.05 -9.22 -17.01
N GLY A 131 -7.13 -8.44 -16.83
CA GLY A 131 -8.50 -8.94 -16.71
C GLY A 131 -8.83 -9.59 -15.36
N ARG A 132 -7.94 -9.45 -14.37
CA ARG A 132 -8.17 -9.87 -12.98
C ARG A 132 -8.70 -8.70 -12.18
N SER A 133 -9.20 -8.98 -11.00
CA SER A 133 -9.67 -7.98 -10.06
C SER A 133 -9.13 -8.23 -8.66
N LEU A 134 -9.00 -7.15 -7.90
CA LEU A 134 -8.75 -7.17 -6.47
C LEU A 134 -9.98 -6.63 -5.77
N GLU A 135 -10.56 -7.41 -4.88
CA GLU A 135 -11.72 -7.01 -4.08
C GLU A 135 -11.24 -6.52 -2.71
N MET A 136 -11.66 -5.31 -2.34
CA MET A 136 -11.49 -4.76 -1.00
C MET A 136 -12.74 -5.10 -0.19
N ILE A 137 -12.57 -5.95 0.81
CA ILE A 137 -13.65 -6.42 1.68
C ILE A 137 -13.49 -5.72 3.02
N PRO A 138 -14.51 -4.96 3.48
CA PRO A 138 -14.44 -4.29 4.77
C PRO A 138 -14.24 -5.28 5.92
N ALA A 139 -13.34 -4.95 6.81
CA ALA A 139 -13.01 -5.78 7.97
C ALA A 139 -13.22 -4.99 9.26
N HIS A 140 -14.44 -4.44 9.42
CA HIS A 140 -14.80 -3.55 10.52
C HIS A 140 -14.41 -4.12 11.89
N TYR A 141 -13.78 -3.27 12.70
CA TYR A 141 -13.39 -3.57 14.08
C TYR A 141 -12.32 -4.65 14.28
N LEU A 142 -11.60 -5.08 13.23
CA LEU A 142 -10.48 -5.99 13.43
C LEU A 142 -9.27 -5.28 14.06
N HIS A 143 -9.07 -4.00 13.76
CA HIS A 143 -8.05 -3.15 14.35
C HIS A 143 -8.63 -1.76 14.68
N SER A 144 -9.17 -1.08 13.68
CA SER A 144 -9.89 0.18 13.85
C SER A 144 -11.25 0.13 13.16
N PRO A 145 -12.19 1.06 13.49
CA PRO A 145 -13.43 1.18 12.74
C PRO A 145 -13.15 1.44 11.27
N GLY A 146 -13.84 0.75 10.36
CA GLY A 146 -13.76 1.00 8.92
C GLY A 146 -12.51 0.47 8.21
N ASN A 147 -11.81 -0.49 8.81
CA ASN A 147 -10.73 -1.20 8.11
C ASN A 147 -11.28 -2.02 6.94
#